data_a0fa13f99b0e224d581ae0dcc28395cd
#
_entry.id   a0fa13f99b0e224d581ae0dcc28395cd
#
_cell.length_a   1.000
_cell.length_b   1.000
_cell.length_c   1.000
_cell.angle_alpha   90.00
_cell.angle_beta   90.00
_cell.angle_gamma   90.00
#
_symmetry.space_group_name_H-M   'P 1'
#
loop_
_entity.id
_entity.type
_entity.pdbx_description
1 polymer ?
#
loop_
_entity_poly.entity_id
_entity_poly.type
_entity_poly.pdbx_seq_one_letter_code
_entity_poly.pdbx_strand_id
1 'polypeptide(L)'
;LIKTLSGVQLSGAVSMPSLQASLPWVAAGQTLEVVFEFACLMNPGTYFVSCGVLGLVDGEECFLHRIVDAVAVRVLPLVGNASTELVSLCTFQSCTPVAEDSEDSINKENP
;
A
#
# COMPACT_ATOMS: atom_id res chain seq x y z
N LEU A 1 7.82 3.61 -1.64
CA LEU A 1 6.61 4.12 -2.28
C LEU A 1 6.05 3.11 -3.25
N ILE A 2 4.77 2.80 -3.10
CA ILE A 2 4.05 1.91 -3.98
C ILE A 2 3.02 2.74 -4.74
N LYS A 3 2.97 2.59 -6.05
CA LYS A 3 2.01 3.32 -6.88
C LYS A 3 1.41 2.44 -7.97
N THR A 4 0.28 2.88 -8.50
CA THR A 4 -0.39 2.19 -9.61
C THR A 4 0.35 2.44 -10.91
N LEU A 5 -0.03 1.68 -11.94
CA LEU A 5 0.48 1.87 -13.28
C LEU A 5 0.23 3.29 -13.79
N SER A 6 -0.89 3.89 -13.41
CA SER A 6 -1.24 5.26 -13.84
C SER A 6 -0.60 6.33 -12.96
N GLY A 7 0.17 5.94 -11.96
CA GLY A 7 0.91 6.90 -11.15
C GLY A 7 0.26 7.31 -9.84
N VAL A 8 -0.86 6.69 -9.47
CA VAL A 8 -1.50 7.01 -8.20
C VAL A 8 -0.69 6.41 -7.05
N GLN A 9 -0.25 7.24 -6.13
CA GLN A 9 0.54 6.80 -4.99
C GLN A 9 -0.37 6.19 -3.94
N LEU A 10 -0.09 4.94 -3.57
CA LEU A 10 -0.92 4.21 -2.63
C LEU A 10 -0.37 4.22 -1.22
N SER A 11 0.93 4.05 -1.06
CA SER A 11 1.53 3.91 0.25
C SER A 11 3.02 4.17 0.19
N GLY A 12 3.57 4.59 1.31
CA GLY A 12 5.00 4.76 1.46
C GLY A 12 5.39 4.50 2.91
N ALA A 13 6.65 4.25 3.12
CA ALA A 13 7.20 4.05 4.44
C ALA A 13 8.68 4.44 4.46
N VAL A 14 9.16 4.81 5.63
CA VAL A 14 10.57 5.07 5.85
C VAL A 14 11.08 4.11 6.93
N SER A 15 12.35 3.77 6.86
CA SER A 15 12.90 2.77 7.77
C SER A 15 13.07 3.30 9.19
N MET A 16 13.20 4.61 9.36
CA MET A 16 13.37 5.25 10.66
C MET A 16 12.39 6.39 10.82
N PRO A 17 11.81 6.55 12.00
CA PRO A 17 10.72 7.53 12.18
C PRO A 17 11.17 8.98 12.15
N SER A 18 12.45 9.25 12.33
CA SER A 18 12.98 10.61 12.31
C SER A 18 14.45 10.60 11.99
N LEU A 19 15.00 11.76 11.68
CA LEU A 19 16.43 11.89 11.46
C LEU A 19 17.23 11.52 12.71
N GLN A 20 16.72 11.85 13.89
CA GLN A 20 17.41 11.53 15.14
C GLN A 20 17.49 10.04 15.39
N ALA A 21 16.54 9.26 14.88
CA ALA A 21 16.53 7.82 15.02
C ALA A 21 17.26 7.12 13.88
N SER A 22 17.73 7.84 12.88
CA SER A 22 18.40 7.25 11.74
C SER A 22 19.86 6.93 12.07
N LEU A 23 20.49 6.19 11.15
CA LEU A 23 21.91 5.85 11.34
C LEU A 23 22.74 7.12 11.23
N PRO A 24 23.60 7.39 12.22
CA PRO A 24 24.41 8.60 12.19
C PRO A 24 25.54 8.55 11.17
N TRP A 25 25.96 7.35 10.79
CA TRP A 25 27.13 7.18 9.95
C TRP A 25 27.07 5.85 9.21
N VAL A 26 27.44 5.85 7.96
CA VAL A 26 27.59 4.65 7.16
C VAL A 26 28.97 4.71 6.51
N ALA A 27 29.79 3.68 6.74
CA ALA A 27 31.14 3.64 6.24
C ALA A 27 31.15 3.32 4.74
N ALA A 28 32.15 3.82 4.04
CA ALA A 28 32.36 3.49 2.64
C ALA A 28 32.52 1.97 2.49
N GLY A 29 31.86 1.40 1.50
CA GLY A 29 31.89 -0.03 1.26
C GLY A 29 30.97 -0.87 2.13
N GLN A 30 30.31 -0.27 3.10
CA GLN A 30 29.35 -0.97 3.94
C GLN A 30 28.05 -1.19 3.17
N THR A 31 27.50 -2.39 3.31
CA THR A 31 26.20 -2.72 2.71
C THR A 31 25.15 -2.78 3.82
N LEU A 32 24.01 -2.16 3.58
CA LEU A 32 22.89 -2.18 4.50
C LEU A 32 21.72 -2.89 3.85
N GLU A 33 21.04 -3.74 4.63
CA GLU A 33 19.79 -4.33 4.19
C GLU A 33 18.65 -3.67 4.94
N VAL A 34 17.64 -3.21 4.20
CA VAL A 34 16.46 -2.59 4.78
C VAL A 34 15.26 -3.44 4.38
N VAL A 35 14.47 -3.83 5.37
CA VAL A 35 13.32 -4.70 5.15
C VAL A 35 12.06 -3.96 5.55
N PHE A 36 11.10 -3.95 4.63
CA PHE A 36 9.76 -3.45 4.90
C PHE A 36 8.77 -4.60 4.74
N GLU A 37 7.95 -4.82 5.76
CA GLU A 37 6.89 -5.81 5.68
C GLU A 37 5.56 -5.08 5.58
N PHE A 38 4.68 -5.54 4.73
CA PHE A 38 3.38 -4.91 4.57
C PHE A 38 2.33 -5.95 4.18
N ALA A 39 1.08 -5.66 4.56
CA ALA A 39 -0.03 -6.48 4.13
C ALA A 39 -0.40 -6.11 2.70
N CYS A 40 -0.51 -7.10 1.82
CA CYS A 40 -0.90 -6.82 0.45
C CYS A 40 -2.42 -6.68 0.39
N LEU A 41 -2.89 -5.45 0.56
CA LEU A 41 -4.30 -5.12 0.49
C LEU A 41 -4.70 -4.57 -0.88
N MET A 42 -3.80 -4.64 -1.85
CA MET A 42 -4.05 -4.15 -3.19
C MET A 42 -4.84 -5.15 -4.00
N ASN A 43 -5.78 -4.67 -4.77
CA ASN A 43 -6.54 -5.51 -5.69
C ASN A 43 -5.70 -5.88 -6.91
N PRO A 44 -6.14 -6.87 -7.69
CA PRO A 44 -5.37 -7.34 -8.85
C PRO A 44 -4.97 -6.20 -9.77
N GLY A 45 -3.75 -6.22 -10.21
CA GLY A 45 -3.20 -5.19 -11.08
C GLY A 45 -1.68 -5.16 -11.03
N THR A 46 -1.12 -4.21 -11.73
CA THR A 46 0.32 -3.99 -11.78
C THR A 46 0.66 -2.73 -10.99
N TYR A 47 1.65 -2.84 -10.14
CA TYR A 47 2.09 -1.77 -9.27
C TYR A 47 3.58 -1.61 -9.38
N PHE A 48 4.08 -0.41 -9.11
CA PHE A 48 5.50 -0.14 -9.12
C PHE A 48 5.97 0.26 -7.73
N VAL A 49 7.17 -0.17 -7.39
CA VAL A 49 7.81 0.20 -6.14
C VAL A 49 9.00 1.09 -6.46
N SER A 50 9.02 2.25 -5.86
CA SER A 50 10.15 3.17 -5.94
C SER A 50 10.84 3.22 -4.60
N CYS A 51 12.15 3.33 -4.61
CA CYS A 51 12.95 3.40 -3.40
C CYS A 51 13.95 4.54 -3.47
N GLY A 52 14.41 4.95 -2.31
CA GLY A 52 15.40 5.99 -2.21
C GLY A 52 16.09 5.97 -0.85
N VAL A 53 17.21 6.64 -0.79
CA VAL A 53 17.97 6.81 0.44
C VAL A 53 18.05 8.30 0.71
N LEU A 54 17.59 8.69 1.90
CA LEU A 54 17.70 10.08 2.34
C LEU A 54 18.88 10.21 3.27
N GLY A 55 19.53 11.34 3.21
CA GLY A 55 20.64 11.64 4.10
C GLY A 55 20.83 13.13 4.23
N LEU A 56 21.76 13.52 5.09
CA LEU A 56 22.11 14.91 5.29
C LEU A 56 23.39 15.23 4.51
N VAL A 57 23.33 16.28 3.71
CA VAL A 57 24.48 16.84 3.02
C VAL A 57 24.51 18.32 3.35
N ASP A 58 25.59 18.76 3.99
CA ASP A 58 25.73 20.14 4.41
C ASP A 58 24.55 20.63 5.27
N GLY A 59 24.07 19.74 6.14
CA GLY A 59 22.99 20.06 7.07
C GLY A 59 21.60 20.01 6.46
N GLU A 60 21.45 19.67 5.20
CA GLU A 60 20.15 19.62 4.55
C GLU A 60 19.81 18.19 4.15
N GLU A 61 18.55 17.80 4.36
CA GLU A 61 18.09 16.49 3.95
C GLU A 61 17.88 16.46 2.46
N CYS A 62 18.42 15.43 1.83
CA CYS A 62 18.25 15.24 0.40
C CYS A 62 18.32 13.75 0.06
N PHE A 63 17.88 13.40 -1.15
CA PHE A 63 18.06 12.04 -1.63
C PHE A 63 19.53 11.84 -2.02
N LEU A 64 20.14 10.85 -1.38
CA LEU A 64 21.47 10.40 -1.76
C LEU A 64 21.41 9.50 -2.98
N HIS A 65 20.33 8.73 -3.10
CA HIS A 65 20.08 7.88 -4.24
C HIS A 65 18.57 7.66 -4.37
N ARG A 66 18.09 7.52 -5.58
CA ARG A 66 16.66 7.30 -5.79
C ARG A 66 16.46 6.50 -7.06
N ILE A 67 15.65 5.46 -6.95
CA ILE A 67 15.28 4.61 -8.08
C ILE A 67 13.77 4.65 -8.22
N VAL A 68 13.30 5.26 -9.28
CA VAL A 68 11.87 5.32 -9.57
C VAL A 68 11.49 4.05 -10.32
N ASP A 69 10.37 3.43 -9.90
CA ASP A 69 9.88 2.21 -10.53
C ASP A 69 10.94 1.11 -10.55
N ALA A 70 11.57 0.92 -9.41
CA ALA A 70 12.65 -0.05 -9.30
C ALA A 70 12.17 -1.49 -9.52
N VAL A 71 10.94 -1.79 -9.10
CA VAL A 71 10.37 -3.13 -9.20
C VAL A 71 8.91 -3.02 -9.62
N ALA A 72 8.49 -3.89 -10.53
CA ALA A 72 7.10 -4.05 -10.89
C ALA A 72 6.54 -5.24 -10.11
N VAL A 73 5.40 -5.04 -9.47
CA VAL A 73 4.72 -6.07 -8.68
C VAL A 73 3.36 -6.32 -9.30
N ARG A 74 3.06 -7.58 -9.56
CA ARG A 74 1.78 -7.96 -10.11
C ARG A 74 0.97 -8.68 -9.03
N VAL A 75 -0.20 -8.16 -8.73
CA VAL A 75 -1.15 -8.80 -7.82
C VAL A 75 -2.14 -9.57 -8.66
N LEU A 76 -2.20 -10.87 -8.41
CA LEU A 76 -3.04 -11.77 -9.21
C LEU A 76 -4.43 -11.87 -8.60
N PRO A 77 -5.46 -12.14 -9.44
CA PRO A 77 -6.80 -12.32 -8.92
C PRO A 77 -6.91 -13.59 -8.09
N LEU A 78 -7.74 -13.53 -7.04
CA LEU A 78 -8.10 -14.69 -6.25
C LEU A 78 -9.52 -15.10 -6.60
N VAL A 79 -9.74 -16.41 -6.68
CA VAL A 79 -11.06 -16.96 -6.94
C VAL A 79 -12.00 -16.58 -5.79
N GLY A 80 -13.18 -16.07 -6.12
CA GLY A 80 -14.15 -15.66 -5.10
C GLY A 80 -13.91 -14.31 -4.48
N ASN A 81 -12.91 -13.58 -4.95
CA ASN A 81 -12.65 -12.23 -4.44
C ASN A 81 -13.73 -11.28 -4.93
N ALA A 82 -14.44 -10.67 -4.00
CA ALA A 82 -15.49 -9.70 -4.28
C ALA A 82 -15.04 -8.26 -4.07
N SER A 83 -13.75 -8.05 -3.88
CA SER A 83 -13.21 -6.71 -3.66
C SER A 83 -13.11 -5.95 -4.98
N THR A 84 -13.40 -4.66 -4.93
CA THR A 84 -13.35 -3.79 -6.09
C THR A 84 -12.41 -2.62 -5.80
N GLU A 85 -12.08 -1.85 -6.81
CA GLU A 85 -11.24 -0.66 -6.73
C GLU A 85 -9.77 -1.00 -6.41
N LEU A 86 -9.03 -0.06 -5.88
CA LEU A 86 -7.58 -0.20 -5.75
C LEU A 86 -7.16 -1.02 -4.53
N VAL A 87 -7.88 -0.88 -3.42
CA VAL A 87 -7.46 -1.45 -2.14
C VAL A 87 -8.59 -2.26 -1.54
N SER A 88 -8.24 -3.43 -1.01
CA SER A 88 -9.18 -4.33 -0.38
C SER A 88 -9.21 -4.09 1.12
N LEU A 89 -10.19 -3.34 1.59
CA LEU A 89 -10.34 -3.04 3.01
C LEU A 89 -11.47 -3.82 3.65
N CYS A 90 -12.41 -4.34 2.86
CA CYS A 90 -13.52 -5.09 3.40
C CYS A 90 -13.05 -6.49 3.78
N THR A 91 -13.24 -6.86 5.04
CA THR A 91 -12.80 -8.16 5.53
C THR A 91 -13.90 -9.19 5.58
N PHE A 92 -15.15 -8.75 5.47
CA PHE A 92 -16.29 -9.67 5.47
C PHE A 92 -17.48 -8.97 4.83
N GLN A 93 -18.20 -9.70 4.01
CA GLN A 93 -19.45 -9.22 3.43
C GLN A 93 -20.42 -10.38 3.36
N SER A 94 -21.70 -10.08 3.54
CA SER A 94 -22.75 -11.09 3.41
C SER A 94 -24.01 -10.43 2.91
N CYS A 95 -24.86 -11.24 2.30
CA CYS A 95 -26.17 -10.80 1.88
C CYS A 95 -27.15 -11.94 2.19
N THR A 96 -28.04 -11.71 3.14
CA THR A 96 -29.03 -12.70 3.50
C THR A 96 -30.39 -12.05 3.60
N PRO A 97 -31.47 -12.73 3.25
CA PRO A 97 -32.80 -12.17 3.42
C PRO A 97 -33.08 -11.98 4.90
N VAL A 98 -33.73 -10.87 5.23
CA VAL A 98 -34.17 -10.61 6.58
C VAL A 98 -35.56 -11.24 6.71
N ALA A 99 -35.81 -11.88 7.84
CA ALA A 99 -37.14 -12.42 8.11
C ALA A 99 -38.14 -11.27 8.09
N GLU A 100 -39.28 -11.42 7.34
CA GLU A 100 -40.13 -10.28 7.18
C GLU A 100 -41.25 -10.29 8.12
N ASP A 101 -41.55 -9.15 8.64
CA ASP A 101 -42.76 -8.84 9.28
C ASP A 101 -43.61 -8.20 8.26
N SER A 102 -44.84 -8.48 8.29
CA SER A 102 -45.69 -8.23 7.19
C SER A 102 -45.68 -6.83 6.69
N GLU A 103 -45.75 -5.86 7.55
CA GLU A 103 -45.85 -4.53 7.00
C GLU A 103 -44.58 -3.94 6.56
N ASP A 104 -43.53 -4.36 7.17
CA ASP A 104 -42.27 -3.72 6.85
C ASP A 104 -41.73 -4.12 5.51
N SER A 105 -42.02 -5.32 5.09
CA SER A 105 -41.48 -5.78 3.85
C SER A 105 -41.99 -5.03 2.67
N ILE A 106 -43.15 -4.38 2.83
CA ILE A 106 -43.72 -3.69 1.72
C ILE A 106 -42.95 -2.51 1.30
N ASN A 107 -42.37 -1.84 2.23
CA ASN A 107 -41.75 -0.58 1.94
C ASN A 107 -40.42 -0.72 1.31
N LYS A 108 -39.98 -1.90 1.26
CA LYS A 108 -38.68 -1.98 0.79
C LYS A 108 -38.54 -2.29 -0.58
N GLU A 109 -39.59 -2.45 -1.18
CA GLU A 109 -39.45 -2.71 -2.38
C GLU A 109 -39.11 -1.81 -3.27
N ASN A 110 -38.93 -0.97 -3.41
CA ASN A 110 -38.67 -0.13 -4.29
C ASN A 110 -37.63 -0.04 -4.71
N PRO A 111 -37.21 0.00 -5.27
CA PRO A 111 -36.56 0.31 -5.99
C PRO A 111 -36.24 0.19 -6.99
#